data_60a3d8b7f6288d3d6a5b35e38118deb8
#
_entry.id   60a3d8b7f6288d3d6a5b35e38118deb8
#
_cell.length_a   1.000
_cell.length_b   1.000
_cell.length_c   1.000
_cell.angle_alpha   90.00
_cell.angle_beta   90.00
_cell.angle_gamma   90.00
#
_symmetry.space_group_name_H-M   'P 1'
#
loop_
_entity.id
_entity.type
_entity.pdbx_description
1 polymer ?
#
loop_
_entity_poly.entity_id
_entity_poly.type
_entity_poly.pdbx_seq_one_letter_code
_entity_poly.pdbx_strand_id
1 'polypeptide(L)'
;MKIGTVDLGERPLLLAPMEDVTDAAFRLLCRHFGADMVYTEFLSADALIRQVAGTTRKLEISAEERPVAIQIYGREVEPMVEAARIAEAAGPEVLDLNFGCPVKRVAGKGAGSGMLRCPDVMLRIVSEIVKAVKIPVTVKTRLGWDNDSKIIVELAEALQDVGIQALTIHGRTRAQMYTGSADWTLIGKVKENPRMHIPIIGNGDVTTGEEAKRAFDTYGVDAVMVGRATIGQPWIFEEMKHYLQTGEPAPRHPKAFYVDVLRQLVDNNIRKLDERRGILHSRRHIAASPIFKGIDNFRPVRIAMLKAATREELFAEVARAEEMLLATGEHWDGPTL
;
A
#
# COMPACT_ATOMS: atom_id res chain seq x y z
N MET A 1 -7.75 -14.08 9.68
CA MET A 1 -7.31 -14.42 8.32
C MET A 1 -5.87 -14.92 8.35
N LYS A 2 -5.52 -15.92 7.53
CA LYS A 2 -4.14 -16.43 7.47
C LYS A 2 -3.62 -16.42 6.04
N ILE A 3 -2.34 -16.07 5.87
CA ILE A 3 -1.59 -16.25 4.62
C ILE A 3 -0.45 -17.23 4.94
N GLY A 4 -0.59 -18.48 4.51
CA GLY A 4 0.30 -19.53 4.96
C GLY A 4 0.28 -19.67 6.49
N THR A 5 1.44 -19.50 7.11
CA THR A 5 1.60 -19.53 8.57
C THR A 5 1.38 -18.17 9.25
N VAL A 6 1.23 -17.08 8.49
CA VAL A 6 1.06 -15.73 9.01
C VAL A 6 -0.39 -15.49 9.42
N ASP A 7 -0.65 -15.35 10.70
CA ASP A 7 -1.97 -15.03 11.22
C ASP A 7 -2.12 -13.52 11.40
N LEU A 8 -3.09 -12.93 10.71
CA LEU A 8 -3.36 -11.48 10.72
C LEU A 8 -4.61 -11.13 11.58
N GLY A 9 -5.20 -12.10 12.27
CA GLY A 9 -6.39 -11.89 13.09
C GLY A 9 -7.69 -11.74 12.30
N GLU A 10 -8.66 -11.08 12.90
CA GLU A 10 -9.97 -10.83 12.32
C GLU A 10 -10.02 -9.46 11.64
N ARG A 11 -10.69 -9.38 10.47
CA ARG A 11 -10.88 -8.15 9.69
C ARG A 11 -9.60 -7.32 9.53
N PRO A 12 -8.46 -7.92 9.09
CA PRO A 12 -7.20 -7.22 9.02
C PRO A 12 -7.19 -6.10 7.97
N LEU A 13 -6.47 -5.02 8.31
CA LEU A 13 -6.22 -3.87 7.45
C LEU A 13 -4.76 -3.87 7.00
N LEU A 14 -4.52 -3.87 5.70
CA LEU A 14 -3.20 -3.99 5.11
C LEU A 14 -2.77 -2.68 4.42
N LEU A 15 -1.51 -2.31 4.54
CA LEU A 15 -0.96 -1.17 3.79
C LEU A 15 -0.64 -1.60 2.36
N ALA A 16 -1.20 -0.93 1.36
CA ALA A 16 -0.91 -1.21 -0.05
C ALA A 16 0.53 -0.85 -0.44
N PRO A 17 1.18 -1.64 -1.31
CA PRO A 17 2.46 -1.26 -1.91
C PRO A 17 2.30 -0.04 -2.83
N MET A 18 3.07 1.03 -2.58
CA MET A 18 3.02 2.27 -3.35
C MET A 18 4.43 2.81 -3.57
N GLU A 19 4.85 2.94 -4.83
CA GLU A 19 6.16 3.49 -5.21
C GLU A 19 6.33 4.93 -4.71
N ASP A 20 7.50 5.24 -4.18
CA ASP A 20 7.86 6.50 -3.55
C ASP A 20 6.95 6.91 -2.34
N VAL A 21 6.22 5.97 -1.74
CA VAL A 21 5.32 6.21 -0.60
C VAL A 21 5.59 5.23 0.53
N THR A 22 5.57 3.92 0.24
CA THR A 22 5.70 2.88 1.28
C THR A 22 7.17 2.51 1.53
N ASP A 23 8.00 3.53 1.72
CA ASP A 23 9.35 3.37 2.23
C ASP A 23 9.34 2.82 3.69
N ALA A 24 10.51 2.38 4.18
CA ALA A 24 10.60 1.75 5.49
C ALA A 24 10.11 2.65 6.64
N ALA A 25 10.33 3.97 6.54
CA ALA A 25 9.90 4.91 7.56
C ALA A 25 8.37 5.01 7.65
N PHE A 26 7.70 5.05 6.49
CA PHE A 26 6.25 5.11 6.44
C PHE A 26 5.59 3.78 6.80
N ARG A 27 6.15 2.65 6.36
CA ARG A 27 5.66 1.32 6.76
C ARG A 27 5.67 1.16 8.28
N LEU A 28 6.77 1.58 8.92
CA LEU A 28 6.89 1.53 10.38
C LEU A 28 5.81 2.35 11.10
N LEU A 29 5.51 3.56 10.62
CA LEU A 29 4.43 4.37 11.18
C LEU A 29 3.06 3.70 10.97
N CYS A 30 2.77 3.17 9.78
CA CYS A 30 1.52 2.46 9.53
C CYS A 30 1.38 1.22 10.45
N ARG A 31 2.47 0.50 10.73
CA ARG A 31 2.46 -0.60 11.71
C ARG A 31 2.17 -0.10 13.12
N HIS A 32 2.81 1.00 13.52
CA HIS A 32 2.57 1.62 14.82
C HIS A 32 1.10 2.00 15.01
N PHE A 33 0.44 2.48 13.96
CA PHE A 33 -0.98 2.83 13.95
C PHE A 33 -1.91 1.65 13.65
N GLY A 34 -1.41 0.41 13.64
CA GLY A 34 -2.26 -0.76 13.61
C GLY A 34 -2.51 -1.38 12.24
N ALA A 35 -1.75 -1.03 11.19
CA ALA A 35 -1.76 -1.86 9.98
C ALA A 35 -1.35 -3.29 10.34
N ASP A 36 -2.13 -4.30 9.98
CA ASP A 36 -1.86 -5.70 10.37
C ASP A 36 -0.71 -6.30 9.56
N MET A 37 -0.50 -5.82 8.35
CA MET A 37 0.62 -6.19 7.49
C MET A 37 0.95 -5.03 6.57
N VAL A 38 2.23 -4.89 6.24
CA VAL A 38 2.72 -3.87 5.31
C VAL A 38 3.45 -4.50 4.13
N TYR A 39 3.55 -3.76 3.04
CA TYR A 39 4.19 -4.18 1.80
C TYR A 39 5.30 -3.18 1.45
N THR A 40 6.43 -3.69 0.95
CA THR A 40 7.46 -2.80 0.40
C THR A 40 6.96 -2.09 -0.85
N GLU A 41 7.65 -1.06 -1.29
CA GLU A 41 7.55 -0.61 -2.67
C GLU A 41 7.89 -1.77 -3.61
N PHE A 42 7.34 -1.78 -4.83
CA PHE A 42 7.57 -2.90 -5.75
C PHE A 42 8.96 -2.85 -6.41
N LEU A 43 9.63 -3.98 -6.42
CA LEU A 43 11.00 -4.16 -6.90
C LEU A 43 11.01 -4.74 -8.31
N SER A 44 11.72 -4.11 -9.24
CA SER A 44 11.94 -4.69 -10.57
C SER A 44 12.81 -5.94 -10.48
N ALA A 45 12.35 -7.07 -11.00
CA ALA A 45 13.13 -8.31 -11.07
C ALA A 45 14.47 -8.08 -11.77
N ASP A 46 14.48 -7.43 -12.94
CA ASP A 46 15.69 -7.12 -13.69
C ASP A 46 16.69 -6.25 -12.91
N ALA A 47 16.19 -5.25 -12.17
CA ALA A 47 17.04 -4.37 -11.39
C ALA A 47 17.58 -5.09 -10.14
N LEU A 48 16.79 -5.98 -9.55
CA LEU A 48 17.18 -6.76 -8.37
C LEU A 48 18.30 -7.75 -8.69
N ILE A 49 18.17 -8.51 -9.78
CA ILE A 49 19.18 -9.44 -10.27
C ILE A 49 20.50 -8.72 -10.59
N ARG A 50 20.41 -7.52 -11.17
CA ARG A 50 21.59 -6.69 -11.47
C ARG A 50 22.14 -5.95 -10.24
N GLN A 51 21.61 -6.18 -9.06
CA GLN A 51 22.03 -5.56 -7.80
C GLN A 51 22.06 -4.02 -7.85
N VAL A 52 21.07 -3.42 -8.52
CA VAL A 52 20.96 -1.95 -8.58
C VAL A 52 20.74 -1.43 -7.15
N ALA A 53 21.67 -0.61 -6.65
CA ALA A 53 21.72 -0.18 -5.25
C ALA A 53 20.41 0.41 -4.71
N GLY A 54 19.68 1.20 -5.53
CA GLY A 54 18.38 1.75 -5.16
C GLY A 54 17.29 0.68 -4.97
N THR A 55 17.36 -0.42 -5.75
CA THR A 55 16.43 -1.54 -5.64
C THR A 55 16.80 -2.45 -4.48
N THR A 56 18.09 -2.77 -4.31
CA THR A 56 18.57 -3.63 -3.23
C THR A 56 18.26 -3.05 -1.84
N ARG A 57 18.36 -1.72 -1.69
CA ARG A 57 17.99 -1.06 -0.42
C ARG A 57 16.52 -1.26 -0.05
N LYS A 58 15.62 -1.39 -1.00
CA LYS A 58 14.19 -1.64 -0.74
C LYS A 58 13.90 -3.05 -0.20
N LEU A 59 14.89 -3.96 -0.23
CA LEU A 59 14.82 -5.27 0.45
C LEU A 59 15.02 -5.18 1.98
N GLU A 60 15.55 -4.06 2.47
CA GLU A 60 15.78 -3.88 3.90
C GLU A 60 14.44 -3.81 4.64
N ILE A 61 14.26 -4.74 5.57
CA ILE A 61 13.07 -4.83 6.44
C ILE A 61 13.53 -4.92 7.90
N SER A 62 12.79 -4.27 8.78
CA SER A 62 13.09 -4.28 10.22
C SER A 62 12.16 -5.23 10.98
N ALA A 63 12.54 -5.58 12.22
CA ALA A 63 11.72 -6.42 13.08
C ALA A 63 10.40 -5.73 13.46
N GLU A 64 10.41 -4.42 13.62
CA GLU A 64 9.27 -3.62 14.06
C GLU A 64 8.17 -3.47 12.99
N GLU A 65 8.51 -3.63 11.70
CA GLU A 65 7.51 -3.55 10.63
C GLU A 65 6.83 -4.88 10.28
N ARG A 66 7.23 -5.98 10.96
CA ARG A 66 6.67 -7.32 10.71
C ARG A 66 5.23 -7.47 11.22
N PRO A 67 4.36 -8.27 10.53
CA PRO A 67 4.68 -8.99 9.30
C PRO A 67 4.76 -8.07 8.08
N VAL A 68 5.70 -8.37 7.17
CA VAL A 68 5.96 -7.58 5.96
C VAL A 68 6.05 -8.46 4.72
N ALA A 69 5.47 -8.00 3.62
CA ALA A 69 5.65 -8.61 2.31
C ALA A 69 6.65 -7.81 1.47
N ILE A 70 7.56 -8.51 0.79
CA ILE A 70 8.34 -7.94 -0.29
C ILE A 70 7.57 -8.14 -1.60
N GLN A 71 7.34 -7.04 -2.34
CA GLN A 71 6.66 -7.10 -3.62
C GLN A 71 7.64 -6.96 -4.78
N ILE A 72 7.60 -7.92 -5.73
CA ILE A 72 8.39 -7.89 -6.96
C ILE A 72 7.51 -7.78 -8.20
N TYR A 73 8.07 -7.29 -9.31
CA TYR A 73 7.41 -7.27 -10.61
C TYR A 73 8.37 -7.54 -11.76
N GLY A 74 7.85 -8.14 -12.81
CA GLY A 74 8.55 -8.44 -14.05
C GLY A 74 7.58 -9.01 -15.07
N ARG A 75 8.12 -9.59 -16.16
CA ARG A 75 7.33 -10.17 -17.26
C ARG A 75 7.90 -11.48 -17.81
N GLU A 76 9.06 -11.87 -17.35
CA GLU A 76 9.78 -13.06 -17.84
C GLU A 76 9.96 -14.05 -16.68
N VAL A 77 9.86 -15.35 -16.98
CA VAL A 77 9.82 -16.41 -15.96
C VAL A 77 11.13 -16.47 -15.19
N GLU A 78 12.24 -16.64 -15.88
CA GLU A 78 13.55 -16.87 -15.26
C GLU A 78 13.98 -15.68 -14.37
N PRO A 79 13.92 -14.40 -14.83
CA PRO A 79 14.23 -13.25 -13.99
C PRO A 79 13.30 -13.14 -12.77
N MET A 80 12.02 -13.44 -12.93
CA MET A 80 11.08 -13.38 -11.81
C MET A 80 11.36 -14.46 -10.76
N VAL A 81 11.73 -15.67 -11.17
CA VAL A 81 12.12 -16.77 -10.26
C VAL A 81 13.41 -16.42 -9.51
N GLU A 82 14.41 -15.86 -10.18
CA GLU A 82 15.65 -15.45 -9.53
C GLU A 82 15.42 -14.31 -8.55
N ALA A 83 14.65 -13.28 -8.93
CA ALA A 83 14.27 -12.19 -8.06
C ALA A 83 13.46 -12.66 -6.84
N ALA A 84 12.60 -13.68 -7.00
CA ALA A 84 11.85 -14.28 -5.91
C ALA A 84 12.77 -14.94 -4.86
N ARG A 85 13.81 -15.66 -5.29
CA ARG A 85 14.81 -16.22 -4.37
C ARG A 85 15.61 -15.15 -3.63
N ILE A 86 15.98 -14.08 -4.32
CA ILE A 86 16.68 -12.94 -3.70
C ILE A 86 15.76 -12.27 -2.67
N ALA A 87 14.49 -12.07 -2.98
CA ALA A 87 13.52 -11.49 -2.07
C ALA A 87 13.26 -12.41 -0.85
N GLU A 88 13.14 -13.72 -1.04
CA GLU A 88 13.01 -14.70 0.04
C GLU A 88 14.23 -14.66 0.98
N ALA A 89 15.44 -14.54 0.44
CA ALA A 89 16.67 -14.45 1.23
C ALA A 89 16.74 -13.21 2.14
N ALA A 90 15.99 -12.14 1.83
CA ALA A 90 15.84 -10.99 2.71
C ALA A 90 14.94 -11.27 3.93
N GLY A 91 14.24 -12.41 3.96
CA GLY A 91 13.48 -12.92 5.11
C GLY A 91 12.13 -12.25 5.37
N PRO A 92 11.33 -11.88 4.36
CA PRO A 92 9.96 -11.44 4.58
C PRO A 92 9.06 -12.61 4.98
N GLU A 93 7.89 -12.32 5.56
CA GLU A 93 6.87 -13.34 5.82
C GLU A 93 6.15 -13.78 4.55
N VAL A 94 6.05 -12.91 3.55
CA VAL A 94 5.31 -13.16 2.30
C VAL A 94 6.08 -12.57 1.12
N LEU A 95 6.08 -13.29 0.00
CA LEU A 95 6.46 -12.76 -1.30
C LEU A 95 5.21 -12.39 -2.08
N ASP A 96 5.08 -11.13 -2.47
CA ASP A 96 3.94 -10.65 -3.26
C ASP A 96 4.34 -10.32 -4.70
N LEU A 97 3.48 -10.68 -5.66
CA LEU A 97 3.72 -10.46 -7.08
C LEU A 97 2.81 -9.34 -7.61
N ASN A 98 3.41 -8.30 -8.19
CA ASN A 98 2.69 -7.16 -8.74
C ASN A 98 2.25 -7.41 -10.18
N PHE A 99 0.97 -7.66 -10.36
CA PHE A 99 0.30 -7.66 -11.67
C PHE A 99 -0.80 -6.58 -11.76
N GLY A 100 -0.64 -5.51 -10.96
CA GLY A 100 -1.64 -4.43 -10.85
C GLY A 100 -1.14 -3.02 -11.20
N CYS A 101 0.18 -2.76 -11.25
CA CYS A 101 0.71 -1.42 -11.52
C CYS A 101 0.32 -0.93 -12.93
N PRO A 102 -0.45 0.20 -13.06
CA PRO A 102 -1.00 0.62 -14.34
C PRO A 102 -0.09 1.60 -15.09
N VAL A 103 0.99 2.09 -14.47
CA VAL A 103 1.80 3.16 -15.05
C VAL A 103 2.49 2.74 -16.34
N LYS A 104 2.54 3.64 -17.33
CA LYS A 104 3.04 3.35 -18.68
C LYS A 104 4.45 2.75 -18.70
N ARG A 105 5.35 3.19 -17.83
CA ARG A 105 6.73 2.68 -17.74
C ARG A 105 6.81 1.20 -17.32
N VAL A 106 5.77 0.66 -16.67
CA VAL A 106 5.65 -0.74 -16.24
C VAL A 106 4.70 -1.50 -17.16
N ALA A 107 3.42 -1.12 -17.18
CA ALA A 107 2.38 -1.81 -17.96
C ALA A 107 2.60 -1.73 -19.48
N GLY A 108 3.13 -0.61 -19.98
CA GLY A 108 3.47 -0.46 -21.40
C GLY A 108 4.62 -1.37 -21.86
N LYS A 109 5.44 -1.86 -20.94
CA LYS A 109 6.50 -2.85 -21.21
C LYS A 109 6.05 -4.30 -20.98
N GLY A 110 4.76 -4.54 -20.71
CA GLY A 110 4.18 -5.86 -20.49
C GLY A 110 4.28 -6.37 -19.05
N ALA A 111 4.85 -5.62 -18.10
CA ALA A 111 4.93 -6.00 -16.69
C ALA A 111 3.76 -5.37 -15.88
N GLY A 112 3.67 -5.69 -14.59
CA GLY A 112 2.56 -5.21 -13.75
C GLY A 112 1.21 -5.55 -14.37
N SER A 113 0.30 -4.57 -14.46
CA SER A 113 -1.01 -4.81 -15.09
C SER A 113 -0.96 -5.09 -16.60
N GLY A 114 0.20 -4.93 -17.26
CA GLY A 114 0.43 -5.38 -18.64
C GLY A 114 0.25 -6.88 -18.82
N MET A 115 0.53 -7.65 -17.75
CA MET A 115 0.38 -9.11 -17.72
C MET A 115 -1.09 -9.58 -17.84
N LEU A 116 -2.07 -8.72 -17.55
CA LEU A 116 -3.50 -9.03 -17.73
C LEU A 116 -3.89 -9.32 -19.18
N ARG A 117 -3.04 -8.96 -20.14
CA ARG A 117 -3.21 -9.32 -21.57
C ARG A 117 -2.60 -10.68 -21.94
N CYS A 118 -1.81 -11.26 -21.04
CA CYS A 118 -1.12 -12.52 -21.25
C CYS A 118 -1.26 -13.42 -20.00
N PRO A 119 -2.50 -13.82 -19.61
CA PRO A 119 -2.76 -14.57 -18.38
C PRO A 119 -1.98 -15.88 -18.33
N ASP A 120 -1.79 -16.60 -19.43
CA ASP A 120 -1.03 -17.84 -19.47
C ASP A 120 0.44 -17.63 -19.05
N VAL A 121 1.06 -16.53 -19.49
CA VAL A 121 2.43 -16.19 -19.09
C VAL A 121 2.46 -15.79 -17.61
N MET A 122 1.46 -15.05 -17.13
CA MET A 122 1.31 -14.71 -15.72
C MET A 122 1.24 -15.97 -14.85
N LEU A 123 0.35 -16.92 -15.20
CA LEU A 123 0.17 -18.18 -14.48
C LEU A 123 1.45 -19.01 -14.46
N ARG A 124 2.17 -19.05 -15.58
CA ARG A 124 3.46 -19.74 -15.66
C ARG A 124 4.50 -19.11 -14.75
N ILE A 125 4.63 -17.78 -14.72
CA ILE A 125 5.52 -17.06 -13.79
C ILE A 125 5.18 -17.42 -12.35
N VAL A 126 3.89 -17.34 -11.97
CA VAL A 126 3.43 -17.64 -10.61
C VAL A 126 3.74 -19.08 -10.24
N SER A 127 3.41 -20.06 -11.10
CA SER A 127 3.66 -21.48 -10.87
C SER A 127 5.13 -21.78 -10.63
N GLU A 128 6.04 -21.20 -11.43
CA GLU A 128 7.48 -21.43 -11.26
C GLU A 128 8.03 -20.76 -9.99
N ILE A 129 7.51 -19.58 -9.61
CA ILE A 129 7.88 -18.94 -8.35
C ILE A 129 7.41 -19.74 -7.13
N VAL A 130 6.16 -20.21 -7.14
CA VAL A 130 5.61 -21.04 -6.04
C VAL A 130 6.44 -22.30 -5.81
N LYS A 131 6.97 -22.90 -6.87
CA LYS A 131 7.88 -24.07 -6.78
C LYS A 131 9.29 -23.70 -6.27
N ALA A 132 9.73 -22.47 -6.51
CA ALA A 132 11.10 -22.02 -6.29
C ALA A 132 11.37 -21.48 -4.89
N VAL A 133 10.35 -21.02 -4.16
CA VAL A 133 10.44 -20.42 -2.82
C VAL A 133 9.65 -21.22 -1.80
N LYS A 134 9.99 -21.05 -0.51
CA LYS A 134 9.33 -21.76 0.61
C LYS A 134 8.31 -20.90 1.34
N ILE A 135 8.45 -19.56 1.26
CA ILE A 135 7.53 -18.63 1.89
C ILE A 135 6.23 -18.51 1.09
N PRO A 136 5.11 -18.12 1.72
CA PRO A 136 3.85 -17.87 1.04
C PRO A 136 4.00 -16.88 -0.12
N VAL A 137 3.44 -17.24 -1.27
CA VAL A 137 3.38 -16.37 -2.46
C VAL A 137 1.97 -15.83 -2.59
N THR A 138 1.85 -14.52 -2.77
CA THR A 138 0.58 -13.82 -3.01
C THR A 138 0.63 -13.02 -4.31
N VAL A 139 -0.52 -12.64 -4.82
CA VAL A 139 -0.64 -11.83 -6.03
C VAL A 139 -1.48 -10.59 -5.75
N LYS A 140 -1.04 -9.43 -6.25
CA LYS A 140 -1.84 -8.21 -6.30
C LYS A 140 -2.11 -7.81 -7.74
N THR A 141 -3.40 -7.75 -8.12
CA THR A 141 -3.83 -7.47 -9.50
C THR A 141 -5.01 -6.50 -9.57
N ARG A 142 -5.58 -6.34 -10.76
CA ARG A 142 -6.77 -5.53 -11.07
C ARG A 142 -7.85 -6.39 -11.71
N LEU A 143 -9.04 -5.79 -11.98
CA LEU A 143 -10.18 -6.48 -12.60
C LEU A 143 -9.91 -7.00 -14.02
N GLY A 144 -9.00 -6.36 -14.73
CA GLY A 144 -8.66 -6.66 -16.11
C GLY A 144 -7.87 -5.51 -16.75
N TRP A 145 -7.59 -5.64 -18.05
CA TRP A 145 -6.89 -4.60 -18.81
C TRP A 145 -7.76 -3.36 -19.04
N ASP A 146 -8.99 -3.58 -19.51
CA ASP A 146 -10.02 -2.57 -19.77
C ASP A 146 -11.41 -3.10 -19.41
N ASN A 147 -12.47 -2.35 -19.77
CA ASN A 147 -13.84 -2.74 -19.43
C ASN A 147 -14.33 -3.97 -20.21
N ASP A 148 -13.77 -4.22 -21.39
CA ASP A 148 -14.18 -5.34 -22.27
C ASP A 148 -13.40 -6.63 -21.94
N SER A 149 -12.35 -6.52 -21.13
CA SER A 149 -11.46 -7.63 -20.74
C SER A 149 -11.30 -7.77 -19.22
N LYS A 150 -12.41 -7.72 -18.48
CA LYS A 150 -12.44 -7.99 -17.05
C LYS A 150 -12.42 -9.51 -16.80
N ILE A 151 -11.25 -10.05 -16.55
CA ILE A 151 -10.99 -11.50 -16.44
C ILE A 151 -10.81 -11.96 -14.98
N ILE A 152 -11.02 -11.10 -13.99
CA ILE A 152 -10.60 -11.38 -12.61
C ILE A 152 -11.27 -12.62 -12.00
N VAL A 153 -12.52 -12.91 -12.36
CA VAL A 153 -13.26 -14.05 -11.77
C VAL A 153 -12.60 -15.38 -12.15
N GLU A 154 -12.36 -15.57 -13.44
CA GLU A 154 -11.70 -16.78 -13.97
C GLU A 154 -10.20 -16.80 -13.62
N LEU A 155 -9.55 -15.63 -13.65
CA LEU A 155 -8.13 -15.50 -13.31
C LEU A 155 -7.86 -15.84 -11.84
N ALA A 156 -8.79 -15.51 -10.94
CA ALA A 156 -8.64 -15.81 -9.50
C ALA A 156 -8.55 -17.30 -9.22
N GLU A 157 -9.43 -18.11 -9.84
CA GLU A 157 -9.36 -19.58 -9.74
C GLU A 157 -8.03 -20.11 -10.29
N ALA A 158 -7.65 -19.67 -11.48
CA ALA A 158 -6.42 -20.12 -12.10
C ALA A 158 -5.17 -19.76 -11.29
N LEU A 159 -5.15 -18.57 -10.66
CA LEU A 159 -4.08 -18.17 -9.75
C LEU A 159 -4.04 -19.02 -8.48
N GLN A 160 -5.19 -19.35 -7.90
CA GLN A 160 -5.27 -20.28 -6.78
C GLN A 160 -4.75 -21.66 -7.16
N ASP A 161 -5.15 -22.18 -8.32
CA ASP A 161 -4.78 -23.53 -8.79
C ASP A 161 -3.25 -23.67 -9.02
N VAL A 162 -2.55 -22.58 -9.35
CA VAL A 162 -1.08 -22.58 -9.45
C VAL A 162 -0.38 -22.38 -8.09
N GLY A 163 -1.14 -22.21 -6.98
CA GLY A 163 -0.63 -22.34 -5.62
C GLY A 163 -0.37 -21.05 -4.86
N ILE A 164 -0.92 -19.91 -5.28
CA ILE A 164 -0.86 -18.69 -4.44
C ILE A 164 -1.66 -18.87 -3.15
N GLN A 165 -1.30 -18.13 -2.10
CA GLN A 165 -1.91 -18.27 -0.78
C GLN A 165 -2.78 -17.10 -0.34
N ALA A 166 -2.85 -16.03 -1.14
CA ALA A 166 -3.86 -14.97 -1.05
C ALA A 166 -3.87 -14.15 -2.35
N LEU A 167 -5.00 -13.53 -2.64
CA LEU A 167 -5.17 -12.68 -3.82
C LEU A 167 -5.69 -11.29 -3.41
N THR A 168 -4.95 -10.24 -3.77
CA THR A 168 -5.39 -8.86 -3.62
C THR A 168 -5.94 -8.33 -4.94
N ILE A 169 -7.16 -7.81 -4.93
CA ILE A 169 -7.84 -7.31 -6.12
C ILE A 169 -8.15 -5.82 -5.96
N HIS A 170 -7.56 -4.99 -6.83
CA HIS A 170 -7.97 -3.59 -6.95
C HIS A 170 -9.21 -3.48 -7.85
N GLY A 171 -10.29 -2.89 -7.35
CA GLY A 171 -11.60 -2.76 -8.02
C GLY A 171 -11.60 -1.82 -9.24
N ARG A 172 -10.50 -1.71 -9.98
CA ARG A 172 -10.37 -0.97 -11.23
C ARG A 172 -9.65 -1.79 -12.29
N THR A 173 -9.93 -1.49 -13.56
CA THR A 173 -9.14 -1.99 -14.68
C THR A 173 -7.82 -1.20 -14.82
N ARG A 174 -6.90 -1.70 -15.65
CA ARG A 174 -5.68 -0.95 -15.97
C ARG A 174 -6.00 0.36 -16.69
N ALA A 175 -6.94 0.33 -17.64
CA ALA A 175 -7.32 1.50 -18.43
C ALA A 175 -7.88 2.65 -17.59
N GLN A 176 -8.63 2.33 -16.54
CA GLN A 176 -9.14 3.32 -15.58
C GLN A 176 -8.03 4.01 -14.80
N MET A 177 -6.86 3.40 -14.64
CA MET A 177 -5.81 3.93 -13.77
C MET A 177 -6.34 4.21 -12.34
N TYR A 178 -6.68 5.47 -12.05
CA TYR A 178 -7.27 5.93 -10.78
C TYR A 178 -8.55 6.77 -11.00
N THR A 179 -9.08 6.81 -12.22
CA THR A 179 -10.31 7.55 -12.55
C THR A 179 -11.56 6.75 -12.20
N GLY A 180 -12.67 7.45 -12.03
CA GLY A 180 -13.93 6.84 -11.60
C GLY A 180 -13.86 6.22 -10.21
N SER A 181 -14.79 5.35 -9.88
CA SER A 181 -14.85 4.62 -8.61
C SER A 181 -14.38 3.18 -8.76
N ALA A 182 -13.84 2.59 -7.69
CA ALA A 182 -13.53 1.17 -7.63
C ALA A 182 -14.83 0.35 -7.63
N ASP A 183 -14.88 -0.64 -8.52
CA ASP A 183 -15.99 -1.59 -8.62
C ASP A 183 -15.68 -2.82 -7.75
N TRP A 184 -16.36 -2.94 -6.63
CA TRP A 184 -16.20 -4.06 -5.70
C TRP A 184 -17.07 -5.27 -6.03
N THR A 185 -18.00 -5.15 -7.00
CA THR A 185 -18.93 -6.25 -7.33
C THR A 185 -18.21 -7.49 -7.84
N LEU A 186 -17.16 -7.31 -8.66
CA LEU A 186 -16.35 -8.45 -9.13
C LEU A 186 -15.45 -9.03 -8.04
N ILE A 187 -15.01 -8.23 -7.07
CA ILE A 187 -14.29 -8.73 -5.90
C ILE A 187 -15.22 -9.64 -5.07
N GLY A 188 -16.45 -9.18 -4.84
CA GLY A 188 -17.49 -9.98 -4.18
C GLY A 188 -17.77 -11.29 -4.93
N LYS A 189 -17.91 -11.24 -6.27
CA LYS A 189 -18.11 -12.46 -7.09
C LYS A 189 -16.97 -13.46 -6.97
N VAL A 190 -15.71 -12.99 -6.91
CA VAL A 190 -14.57 -13.87 -6.65
C VAL A 190 -14.69 -14.51 -5.27
N LYS A 191 -15.09 -13.73 -4.25
CA LYS A 191 -15.23 -14.24 -2.87
C LYS A 191 -16.40 -15.22 -2.72
N GLU A 192 -17.50 -14.97 -3.41
CA GLU A 192 -18.70 -15.85 -3.40
C GLU A 192 -18.51 -17.17 -4.15
N ASN A 193 -17.47 -17.28 -4.96
CA ASN A 193 -17.19 -18.48 -5.73
C ASN A 193 -16.83 -19.65 -4.78
N PRO A 194 -17.63 -20.76 -4.74
CA PRO A 194 -17.41 -21.87 -3.82
C PRO A 194 -16.10 -22.63 -4.06
N ARG A 195 -15.45 -22.42 -5.21
CA ARG A 195 -14.14 -23.02 -5.51
C ARG A 195 -12.98 -22.21 -4.94
N MET A 196 -13.22 -20.97 -4.49
CA MET A 196 -12.18 -20.15 -3.87
C MET A 196 -11.97 -20.52 -2.41
N HIS A 197 -10.76 -20.92 -2.06
CA HIS A 197 -10.40 -21.35 -0.69
C HIS A 197 -9.31 -20.46 -0.07
N ILE A 198 -8.61 -19.66 -0.88
CA ILE A 198 -7.60 -18.72 -0.39
C ILE A 198 -8.26 -17.39 0.03
N PRO A 199 -7.62 -16.63 0.94
CA PRO A 199 -8.08 -15.29 1.30
C PRO A 199 -8.15 -14.34 0.11
N ILE A 200 -9.24 -13.59 0.04
CA ILE A 200 -9.45 -12.51 -0.94
C ILE A 200 -9.35 -11.16 -0.22
N ILE A 201 -8.41 -10.34 -0.65
CA ILE A 201 -8.10 -9.03 -0.10
C ILE A 201 -8.67 -7.97 -1.05
N GLY A 202 -9.64 -7.19 -0.59
CA GLY A 202 -10.23 -6.11 -1.39
C GLY A 202 -9.41 -4.83 -1.31
N ASN A 203 -9.30 -4.10 -2.42
CA ASN A 203 -8.58 -2.84 -2.51
C ASN A 203 -9.27 -1.85 -3.44
N GLY A 204 -9.28 -0.59 -3.07
CA GLY A 204 -9.77 0.53 -3.89
C GLY A 204 -10.80 1.39 -3.18
N ASP A 205 -10.51 2.69 -3.09
CA ASP A 205 -11.37 3.76 -2.56
C ASP A 205 -11.91 3.51 -1.13
N VAL A 206 -11.14 2.83 -0.30
CA VAL A 206 -11.43 2.73 1.13
C VAL A 206 -10.65 3.84 1.83
N THR A 207 -11.38 4.79 2.38
CA THR A 207 -10.85 6.02 3.00
C THR A 207 -11.35 6.23 4.43
N THR A 208 -12.34 5.44 4.88
CA THR A 208 -12.95 5.54 6.20
C THR A 208 -13.17 4.16 6.83
N GLY A 209 -13.38 4.13 8.16
CA GLY A 209 -13.76 2.91 8.88
C GLY A 209 -15.11 2.33 8.42
N GLU A 210 -16.05 3.21 8.06
CA GLU A 210 -17.36 2.81 7.52
C GLU A 210 -17.21 2.09 6.17
N GLU A 211 -16.37 2.64 5.27
CA GLU A 211 -16.10 2.00 3.98
C GLU A 211 -15.37 0.67 4.15
N ALA A 212 -14.43 0.58 5.10
CA ALA A 212 -13.77 -0.68 5.44
C ALA A 212 -14.80 -1.71 5.96
N LYS A 213 -15.68 -1.31 6.89
CA LYS A 213 -16.77 -2.16 7.41
C LYS A 213 -17.69 -2.64 6.29
N ARG A 214 -18.11 -1.73 5.41
CA ARG A 214 -18.94 -2.08 4.24
C ARG A 214 -18.24 -3.09 3.33
N ALA A 215 -16.93 -2.96 3.12
CA ALA A 215 -16.16 -3.92 2.32
C ALA A 215 -16.22 -5.33 2.89
N PHE A 216 -16.06 -5.49 4.20
CA PHE A 216 -16.20 -6.79 4.88
C PHE A 216 -17.64 -7.30 4.84
N ASP A 217 -18.61 -6.47 5.21
CA ASP A 217 -19.99 -6.92 5.43
C ASP A 217 -20.75 -7.17 4.11
N THR A 218 -20.45 -6.39 3.06
CA THR A 218 -21.18 -6.47 1.78
C THR A 218 -20.51 -7.44 0.80
N TYR A 219 -19.18 -7.44 0.73
CA TYR A 219 -18.45 -8.24 -0.27
C TYR A 219 -17.74 -9.46 0.34
N GLY A 220 -17.82 -9.64 1.66
CA GLY A 220 -17.31 -10.81 2.37
C GLY A 220 -15.80 -11.01 2.28
N VAL A 221 -15.03 -9.98 1.91
CA VAL A 221 -13.56 -10.08 1.78
C VAL A 221 -12.91 -10.45 3.10
N ASP A 222 -11.78 -11.15 3.04
CA ASP A 222 -11.06 -11.61 4.23
C ASP A 222 -10.16 -10.52 4.83
N ALA A 223 -9.76 -9.53 4.01
CA ALA A 223 -9.01 -8.36 4.42
C ALA A 223 -9.31 -7.15 3.51
N VAL A 224 -9.00 -5.96 4.02
CA VAL A 224 -9.06 -4.71 3.26
C VAL A 224 -7.65 -4.11 3.15
N MET A 225 -7.22 -3.84 1.92
CA MET A 225 -5.95 -3.18 1.67
C MET A 225 -6.17 -1.69 1.39
N VAL A 226 -5.55 -0.82 2.20
CA VAL A 226 -5.69 0.63 2.14
C VAL A 226 -4.46 1.23 1.44
N GLY A 227 -4.69 2.07 0.44
CA GLY A 227 -3.62 2.70 -0.34
C GLY A 227 -3.56 4.21 -0.14
N ARG A 228 -3.98 4.98 -1.15
CA ARG A 228 -3.84 6.44 -1.22
C ARG A 228 -4.34 7.20 0.01
N ALA A 229 -5.36 6.69 0.67
CA ALA A 229 -5.89 7.29 1.89
C ALA A 229 -4.89 7.35 3.05
N THR A 230 -3.86 6.51 3.04
CA THR A 230 -2.83 6.51 4.10
C THR A 230 -1.78 7.61 3.93
N ILE A 231 -1.66 8.22 2.73
CA ILE A 231 -0.59 9.15 2.40
C ILE A 231 -0.72 10.43 3.24
N GLY A 232 0.26 10.67 4.11
CA GLY A 232 0.27 11.82 5.02
C GLY A 232 -0.67 11.69 6.23
N GLN A 233 -1.27 10.50 6.42
CA GLN A 233 -2.13 10.20 7.57
C GLN A 233 -2.06 8.71 7.97
N PRO A 234 -0.92 8.21 8.47
CA PRO A 234 -0.77 6.79 8.83
C PRO A 234 -1.72 6.36 9.96
N TRP A 235 -2.20 7.28 10.80
CA TRP A 235 -3.17 7.03 11.88
C TRP A 235 -4.54 6.57 11.39
N ILE A 236 -4.82 6.65 10.08
CA ILE A 236 -6.07 6.15 9.50
C ILE A 236 -6.33 4.66 9.83
N PHE A 237 -5.27 3.86 10.05
CA PHE A 237 -5.43 2.47 10.48
C PHE A 237 -6.01 2.35 11.88
N GLU A 238 -5.59 3.19 12.82
CA GLU A 238 -6.15 3.26 14.18
C GLU A 238 -7.62 3.66 14.12
N GLU A 239 -7.95 4.69 13.35
CA GLU A 239 -9.30 5.18 13.14
C GLU A 239 -10.22 4.12 12.54
N MET A 240 -9.76 3.45 11.47
CA MET A 240 -10.51 2.35 10.84
C MET A 240 -10.71 1.17 11.78
N LYS A 241 -9.69 0.77 12.55
CA LYS A 241 -9.81 -0.33 13.53
C LYS A 241 -10.77 0.00 14.63
N HIS A 242 -10.74 1.22 15.16
CA HIS A 242 -11.70 1.66 16.16
C HIS A 242 -13.14 1.53 15.63
N TYR A 243 -13.38 2.01 14.40
CA TYR A 243 -14.71 1.90 13.78
C TYR A 243 -15.14 0.44 13.55
N LEU A 244 -14.24 -0.42 13.11
CA LEU A 244 -14.53 -1.85 12.92
C LEU A 244 -14.90 -2.56 14.23
N GLN A 245 -14.36 -2.10 15.36
CA GLN A 245 -14.63 -2.67 16.68
C GLN A 245 -15.89 -2.11 17.34
N THR A 246 -16.15 -0.81 17.18
CA THR A 246 -17.19 -0.11 17.93
C THR A 246 -18.41 0.30 17.08
N GLY A 247 -18.24 0.44 15.78
CA GLY A 247 -19.22 1.07 14.87
C GLY A 247 -19.26 2.59 14.94
N GLU A 248 -18.38 3.21 15.73
CA GLU A 248 -18.34 4.65 15.95
C GLU A 248 -16.99 5.24 15.49
N PRO A 249 -16.95 6.51 15.07
CA PRO A 249 -15.70 7.19 14.74
C PRO A 249 -14.73 7.21 15.93
N ALA A 250 -13.44 7.10 15.65
CA ALA A 250 -12.41 7.20 16.68
C ALA A 250 -12.38 8.61 17.31
N PRO A 251 -12.10 8.71 18.62
CA PRO A 251 -11.82 10.00 19.24
C PRO A 251 -10.64 10.69 18.54
N ARG A 252 -10.77 11.98 18.30
CA ARG A 252 -9.69 12.77 17.70
C ARG A 252 -8.54 12.96 18.68
N HIS A 253 -7.32 12.81 18.18
CA HIS A 253 -6.13 13.22 18.91
C HIS A 253 -6.02 14.76 19.00
N PRO A 254 -5.28 15.30 19.96
CA PRO A 254 -4.92 16.74 19.97
C PRO A 254 -4.20 17.12 18.67
N LYS A 255 -4.40 18.36 18.20
CA LYS A 255 -3.79 18.87 16.96
C LYS A 255 -2.26 18.66 16.89
N ALA A 256 -1.57 18.90 18.00
CA ALA A 256 -0.12 18.72 18.11
C ALA A 256 0.32 17.28 17.78
N PHE A 257 -0.47 16.28 18.17
CA PHE A 257 -0.20 14.87 17.87
C PHE A 257 0.01 14.60 16.37
N TYR A 258 -0.88 15.13 15.54
CA TYR A 258 -0.79 14.93 14.08
C TYR A 258 0.44 15.60 13.47
N VAL A 259 0.82 16.76 13.99
CA VAL A 259 2.03 17.48 13.57
C VAL A 259 3.29 16.71 14.00
N ASP A 260 3.28 16.13 15.21
CA ASP A 260 4.38 15.30 15.70
C ASP A 260 4.54 14.01 14.88
N VAL A 261 3.46 13.38 14.44
CA VAL A 261 3.54 12.25 13.50
C VAL A 261 4.20 12.65 12.18
N LEU A 262 3.90 13.85 11.67
CA LEU A 262 4.55 14.37 10.46
C LEU A 262 6.05 14.62 10.69
N ARG A 263 6.44 15.19 11.86
CA ARG A 263 7.85 15.37 12.24
C ARG A 263 8.58 14.03 12.35
N GLN A 264 7.95 13.03 12.99
CA GLN A 264 8.52 11.67 13.10
C GLN A 264 8.75 11.03 11.73
N LEU A 265 7.82 11.19 10.78
CA LEU A 265 7.99 10.69 9.42
C LEU A 265 9.22 11.32 8.75
N VAL A 266 9.37 12.64 8.84
CA VAL A 266 10.53 13.36 8.27
C VAL A 266 11.84 12.89 8.90
N ASP A 267 11.91 12.83 10.24
CA ASP A 267 13.10 12.40 10.97
C ASP A 267 13.47 10.94 10.67
N ASN A 268 12.48 10.05 10.56
CA ASN A 268 12.71 8.66 10.21
C ASN A 268 13.26 8.54 8.77
N ASN A 269 12.73 9.31 7.83
CA ASN A 269 13.24 9.33 6.46
C ASN A 269 14.68 9.88 6.39
N ILE A 270 14.98 10.95 7.12
CA ILE A 270 16.34 11.51 7.19
C ILE A 270 17.32 10.49 7.77
N ARG A 271 16.93 9.81 8.85
CA ARG A 271 17.75 8.78 9.51
C ARG A 271 18.03 7.58 8.59
N LYS A 272 17.05 7.16 7.81
CA LYS A 272 17.15 5.99 6.92
C LYS A 272 17.91 6.28 5.62
N LEU A 273 17.85 7.50 5.12
CA LEU A 273 18.42 7.87 3.82
C LEU A 273 19.63 8.82 3.95
N ASP A 274 19.37 10.04 4.14
CA ASP A 274 20.16 11.23 4.47
C ASP A 274 19.21 12.44 4.48
N GLU A 275 19.68 13.60 4.88
CA GLU A 275 18.84 14.79 5.03
C GLU A 275 18.13 15.15 3.73
N ARG A 276 18.89 15.31 2.64
CA ARG A 276 18.34 15.71 1.35
C ARG A 276 17.31 14.72 0.82
N ARG A 277 17.63 13.43 0.80
CA ARG A 277 16.72 12.39 0.29
C ARG A 277 15.54 12.20 1.22
N GLY A 278 15.74 12.22 2.54
CA GLY A 278 14.69 12.11 3.54
C GLY A 278 13.64 13.21 3.40
N ILE A 279 14.06 14.46 3.22
CA ILE A 279 13.17 15.59 2.95
C ILE A 279 12.41 15.39 1.63
N LEU A 280 13.09 15.00 0.56
CA LEU A 280 12.45 14.77 -0.74
C LEU A 280 11.37 13.68 -0.67
N HIS A 281 11.65 12.56 0.02
CA HIS A 281 10.67 11.48 0.22
C HIS A 281 9.46 11.94 1.06
N SER A 282 9.69 12.77 2.07
CA SER A 282 8.63 13.28 2.93
C SER A 282 7.67 14.27 2.25
N ARG A 283 8.10 14.94 1.17
CA ARG A 283 7.29 15.96 0.47
C ARG A 283 5.93 15.45 0.01
N ARG A 284 5.84 14.20 -0.42
CA ARG A 284 4.56 13.60 -0.86
C ARG A 284 3.57 13.51 0.30
N HIS A 285 4.04 13.07 1.46
CA HIS A 285 3.24 12.99 2.67
C HIS A 285 2.83 14.37 3.17
N ILE A 286 3.75 15.34 3.19
CA ILE A 286 3.47 16.74 3.54
C ILE A 286 2.40 17.32 2.61
N ALA A 287 2.53 17.09 1.30
CA ALA A 287 1.59 17.61 0.31
C ALA A 287 0.19 17.00 0.42
N ALA A 288 0.09 15.73 0.79
CA ALA A 288 -1.17 15.00 0.86
C ALA A 288 -1.82 15.05 2.25
N SER A 289 -1.06 15.45 3.29
CA SER A 289 -1.57 15.45 4.68
C SER A 289 -2.82 16.30 4.83
N PRO A 290 -3.88 15.74 5.44
CA PRO A 290 -5.12 16.48 5.71
C PRO A 290 -5.01 17.43 6.91
N ILE A 291 -3.92 17.37 7.69
CA ILE A 291 -3.74 18.13 8.95
C ILE A 291 -4.02 19.62 8.77
N PHE A 292 -3.57 20.18 7.64
CA PHE A 292 -3.63 21.62 7.38
C PHE A 292 -4.77 22.01 6.44
N LYS A 293 -5.72 21.11 6.20
CA LYS A 293 -6.89 21.40 5.37
C LYS A 293 -7.82 22.39 6.09
N GLY A 294 -8.32 23.36 5.36
CA GLY A 294 -9.25 24.37 5.90
C GLY A 294 -8.60 25.52 6.68
N ILE A 295 -7.25 25.56 6.79
CA ILE A 295 -6.56 26.70 7.40
C ILE A 295 -6.47 27.85 6.40
N ASP A 296 -7.00 29.01 6.78
CA ASP A 296 -6.92 30.22 5.96
C ASP A 296 -5.48 30.67 5.70
N ASN A 297 -5.22 31.12 4.48
CA ASN A 297 -3.90 31.60 4.05
C ASN A 297 -2.73 30.61 4.23
N PHE A 298 -3.01 29.31 4.31
CA PHE A 298 -1.98 28.26 4.52
C PHE A 298 -1.09 28.02 3.29
N ARG A 299 -1.53 28.38 2.09
CA ARG A 299 -0.81 28.09 0.84
C ARG A 299 0.67 28.54 0.83
N PRO A 300 1.06 29.72 1.30
CA PRO A 300 2.48 30.14 1.35
C PRO A 300 3.33 29.23 2.24
N VAL A 301 2.82 28.86 3.42
CA VAL A 301 3.52 27.96 4.37
C VAL A 301 3.70 26.58 3.76
N ARG A 302 2.64 26.01 3.15
CA ARG A 302 2.73 24.74 2.43
C ARG A 302 3.80 24.77 1.34
N ILE A 303 3.89 25.85 0.55
CA ILE A 303 4.91 25.98 -0.49
C ILE A 303 6.30 26.05 0.14
N ALA A 304 6.48 26.78 1.25
CA ALA A 304 7.75 26.85 1.96
C ALA A 304 8.19 25.48 2.50
N MET A 305 7.30 24.74 3.17
CA MET A 305 7.56 23.35 3.60
C MET A 305 8.02 22.44 2.45
N LEU A 306 7.37 22.53 1.28
CA LEU A 306 7.69 21.70 0.12
C LEU A 306 8.98 22.14 -0.59
N LYS A 307 9.47 23.37 -0.36
CA LYS A 307 10.71 23.90 -0.93
C LYS A 307 11.91 23.78 0.01
N ALA A 308 11.67 23.59 1.30
CA ALA A 308 12.74 23.47 2.29
C ALA A 308 13.81 22.46 1.86
N ALA A 309 15.08 22.83 2.01
CA ALA A 309 16.23 22.04 1.60
C ALA A 309 16.92 21.35 2.78
N THR A 310 16.78 21.90 3.99
CA THR A 310 17.33 21.36 5.23
C THR A 310 16.22 20.99 6.21
N ARG A 311 16.55 20.14 7.17
CA ARG A 311 15.64 19.76 8.27
C ARG A 311 15.22 21.00 9.09
N GLU A 312 16.18 21.87 9.35
CA GLU A 312 15.95 23.10 10.13
C GLU A 312 14.94 24.01 9.44
N GLU A 313 15.12 24.30 8.13
CA GLU A 313 14.17 25.05 7.33
C GLU A 313 12.77 24.41 7.34
N LEU A 314 12.70 23.09 7.11
CA LEU A 314 11.43 22.38 7.08
C LEU A 314 10.72 22.46 8.43
N PHE A 315 11.44 22.26 9.52
CA PHE A 315 10.84 22.25 10.86
C PHE A 315 10.43 23.65 11.35
N ALA A 316 11.13 24.70 10.91
CA ALA A 316 10.69 26.07 11.13
C ALA A 316 9.31 26.33 10.46
N GLU A 317 9.14 25.88 9.21
CA GLU A 317 7.84 26.02 8.53
C GLU A 317 6.77 25.08 9.08
N VAL A 318 7.12 23.89 9.58
CA VAL A 318 6.19 23.01 10.30
C VAL A 318 5.73 23.64 11.62
N ALA A 319 6.62 24.29 12.37
CA ALA A 319 6.25 25.03 13.58
C ALA A 319 5.28 26.18 13.28
N ARG A 320 5.54 26.95 12.22
CA ARG A 320 4.64 27.99 11.74
C ARG A 320 3.26 27.43 11.33
N ALA A 321 3.26 26.28 10.64
CA ALA A 321 2.04 25.59 10.27
C ALA A 321 1.24 25.13 11.51
N GLU A 322 1.93 24.65 12.54
CA GLU A 322 1.34 24.25 13.82
C GLU A 322 0.70 25.45 14.56
N GLU A 323 1.38 26.58 14.61
CA GLU A 323 0.81 27.81 15.19
C GLU A 323 -0.49 28.20 14.48
N MET A 324 -0.50 28.18 13.14
CA MET A 324 -1.72 28.45 12.36
C MET A 324 -2.82 27.42 12.63
N LEU A 325 -2.47 26.15 12.77
CA LEU A 325 -3.41 25.07 13.10
C LEU A 325 -4.00 25.27 14.51
N LEU A 326 -3.19 25.60 15.48
CA LEU A 326 -3.64 25.84 16.85
C LEU A 326 -4.57 27.07 16.94
N ALA A 327 -4.30 28.10 16.12
CA ALA A 327 -5.13 29.32 16.06
C ALA A 327 -6.54 29.07 15.48
N THR A 328 -6.82 27.95 14.81
CA THR A 328 -8.17 27.63 14.28
C THR A 328 -9.20 27.33 15.39
N GLY A 329 -8.81 27.24 16.67
CA GLY A 329 -9.71 26.95 17.78
C GLY A 329 -10.46 25.63 17.61
N GLU A 330 -11.72 25.57 18.00
CA GLU A 330 -12.59 24.39 17.89
C GLU A 330 -13.13 24.15 16.46
N HIS A 331 -12.97 25.13 15.56
CA HIS A 331 -13.47 25.08 14.18
C HIS A 331 -12.57 24.30 13.20
N TRP A 332 -11.62 23.55 13.72
CA TRP A 332 -10.79 22.69 12.86
C TRP A 332 -11.52 21.40 12.51
N ASP A 333 -11.88 21.27 11.24
CA ASP A 333 -12.56 20.08 10.73
C ASP A 333 -11.69 18.82 10.73
N GLY A 334 -10.40 18.97 10.98
CA GLY A 334 -9.42 17.88 11.10
C GLY A 334 -9.33 16.98 9.89
N PRO A 335 -8.55 15.88 9.98
CA PRO A 335 -8.76 14.75 9.10
C PRO A 335 -10.19 14.26 9.34
N THR A 336 -11.10 14.57 8.44
CA THR A 336 -12.45 13.98 8.43
C THR A 336 -12.34 12.54 7.98
N LEU A 337 -12.82 11.67 8.84
CA LEU A 337 -13.06 10.26 8.55
C LEU A 337 -14.07 10.09 7.42
#